data_4cf967456ca0aa092f28365e6f7acfaa
#
_entry.id   4cf967456ca0aa092f28365e6f7acfaa
#
_cell.length_a   1.000
_cell.length_b   1.000
_cell.length_c   1.000
_cell.angle_alpha   90.00
_cell.angle_beta   90.00
_cell.angle_gamma   90.00
#
_symmetry.space_group_name_H-M   'P 1'
#
loop_
_entity.id
_entity.type
_entity.pdbx_description
1 polymer ?
#
loop_
_entity_poly.entity_id
_entity_poly.type
_entity_poly.pdbx_seq_one_letter_code
_entity_poly.pdbx_strand_id
1 'polypeptide(L)'
;IAGLLAGPYINIFPTVGDIENINIWAEIGVIFLLFALGLEFSFKKLMNVGSTAFITATTEVVSMLLIGFLVGQLLEWGTMNSIFLGGMLSMSSTTIIIKAFDDLGLRNQRFTGIVFGTLVVEDLIAILMMVLLSTMAVSQDFVGEDLLISVLKVVFFLILWFLIGIFVIPAFLKKAKKLMNNETLLIVSIGLCLGMVVLATYTGFST
;
A
#
# COMPACT_ATOMS: atom_id res chain seq x y z
N ILE A 1 -2.37 20.85 -3.43
CA ILE A 1 -2.60 22.30 -3.44
C ILE A 1 -4.09 22.60 -3.36
N ALA A 2 -4.95 22.03 -4.25
CA ALA A 2 -6.40 22.27 -4.23
C ALA A 2 -7.04 21.92 -2.87
N GLY A 3 -6.68 20.76 -2.29
CA GLY A 3 -7.16 20.36 -0.96
C GLY A 3 -6.69 21.27 0.17
N LEU A 4 -5.51 21.88 0.05
CA LEU A 4 -5.03 22.87 1.02
C LEU A 4 -5.85 24.17 0.94
N LEU A 5 -6.20 24.61 -0.27
CA LEU A 5 -6.98 25.83 -0.50
C LEU A 5 -8.46 25.66 -0.12
N ALA A 6 -9.03 24.48 -0.32
CA ALA A 6 -10.42 24.14 0.02
C ALA A 6 -10.57 23.61 1.47
N GLY A 7 -9.46 23.36 2.16
CA GLY A 7 -9.45 22.79 3.50
C GLY A 7 -9.77 23.81 4.59
N PRO A 8 -10.05 23.36 5.82
CA PRO A 8 -10.50 24.21 6.92
C PRO A 8 -9.46 25.20 7.44
N TYR A 9 -8.19 25.09 6.97
CA TYR A 9 -7.09 25.93 7.45
C TYR A 9 -6.94 27.25 6.69
N ILE A 10 -7.54 27.39 5.49
CA ILE A 10 -7.44 28.61 4.66
C ILE A 10 -8.83 29.12 4.37
N ASN A 11 -9.28 30.14 5.12
CA ASN A 11 -10.61 30.75 5.02
C ASN A 11 -10.75 31.75 3.85
N ILE A 12 -10.25 31.44 2.65
CA ILE A 12 -10.38 32.31 1.46
C ILE A 12 -11.66 32.00 0.69
N PHE A 13 -12.14 30.74 0.74
CA PHE A 13 -13.35 30.26 0.07
C PHE A 13 -14.27 29.58 1.09
N PRO A 14 -15.57 29.37 0.77
CA PRO A 14 -16.42 28.53 1.59
C PRO A 14 -15.76 27.17 1.76
N THR A 15 -15.24 26.93 2.95
CA THR A 15 -14.52 25.72 3.30
C THR A 15 -15.48 24.59 3.58
N VAL A 16 -15.07 23.37 3.28
CA VAL A 16 -15.83 22.17 3.64
C VAL A 16 -15.81 22.05 5.16
N GLY A 17 -16.92 22.34 5.80
CA GLY A 17 -17.05 22.34 7.27
C GLY A 17 -17.29 20.96 7.89
N ASP A 18 -17.66 19.97 7.09
CA ASP A 18 -18.00 18.62 7.54
C ASP A 18 -16.80 17.68 7.39
N ILE A 19 -15.92 17.72 8.40
CA ILE A 19 -14.69 16.92 8.43
C ILE A 19 -15.01 15.42 8.53
N GLU A 20 -16.09 15.04 9.22
CA GLU A 20 -16.46 13.64 9.42
C GLU A 20 -16.83 12.96 8.08
N ASN A 21 -17.65 13.63 7.28
CA ASN A 21 -17.98 13.13 5.94
C ASN A 21 -16.77 13.10 4.99
N ILE A 22 -15.85 14.08 5.11
CA ILE A 22 -14.61 14.07 4.32
C ILE A 22 -13.76 12.85 4.66
N ASN A 23 -13.63 12.50 5.94
CA ASN A 23 -12.86 11.33 6.36
C ASN A 23 -13.43 10.04 5.79
N ILE A 24 -14.75 9.86 5.77
CA ILE A 24 -15.40 8.70 5.15
C ILE A 24 -15.05 8.61 3.65
N TRP A 25 -15.12 9.73 2.93
CA TRP A 25 -14.76 9.76 1.51
C TRP A 25 -13.26 9.51 1.28
N ALA A 26 -12.41 9.98 2.20
CA ALA A 26 -10.98 9.72 2.15
C ALA A 26 -10.68 8.23 2.36
N GLU A 27 -11.32 7.57 3.33
CA GLU A 27 -11.20 6.13 3.55
C GLU A 27 -11.63 5.32 2.33
N ILE A 28 -12.78 5.65 1.73
CA ILE A 28 -13.23 5.03 0.49
C ILE A 28 -12.20 5.25 -0.62
N GLY A 29 -11.64 6.45 -0.73
CA GLY A 29 -10.60 6.77 -1.71
C GLY A 29 -9.34 5.93 -1.52
N VAL A 30 -8.90 5.71 -0.29
CA VAL A 30 -7.76 4.84 0.04
C VAL A 30 -8.06 3.38 -0.33
N ILE A 31 -9.26 2.87 -0.03
CA ILE A 31 -9.66 1.51 -0.42
C ILE A 31 -9.55 1.31 -1.94
N PHE A 32 -10.08 2.25 -2.73
CA PHE A 32 -9.99 2.18 -4.20
C PHE A 32 -8.55 2.33 -4.71
N LEU A 33 -7.74 3.19 -4.08
CA LEU A 33 -6.33 3.33 -4.40
C LEU A 33 -5.57 2.01 -4.18
N LEU A 34 -5.74 1.40 -3.00
CA LEU A 34 -5.10 0.12 -2.67
C LEU A 34 -5.59 -1.02 -3.57
N PHE A 35 -6.87 -1.02 -3.92
CA PHE A 35 -7.43 -1.99 -4.88
C PHE A 35 -6.79 -1.84 -6.26
N ALA A 36 -6.64 -0.60 -6.75
CA ALA A 36 -5.99 -0.33 -8.04
C ALA A 36 -4.52 -0.78 -8.03
N LEU A 37 -3.77 -0.47 -6.96
CA LEU A 37 -2.40 -0.94 -6.77
C LEU A 37 -2.33 -2.47 -6.75
N GLY A 38 -3.27 -3.13 -6.06
CA GLY A 38 -3.36 -4.59 -6.04
C GLY A 38 -3.61 -5.20 -7.43
N LEU A 39 -4.38 -4.54 -8.29
CA LEU A 39 -4.62 -4.98 -9.67
C LEU A 39 -3.36 -4.87 -10.56
N GLU A 40 -2.48 -3.93 -10.30
CA GLU A 40 -1.20 -3.77 -11.01
C GLU A 40 -0.16 -4.81 -10.56
N PHE A 41 -0.37 -5.43 -9.39
CA PHE A 41 0.54 -6.43 -8.86
C PHE A 41 0.56 -7.70 -9.71
N SER A 42 1.74 -8.17 -10.05
CA SER A 42 1.94 -9.37 -10.85
C SER A 42 3.07 -10.25 -10.30
N PHE A 43 2.71 -11.43 -9.81
CA PHE A 43 3.67 -12.45 -9.39
C PHE A 43 4.67 -12.82 -10.50
N LYS A 44 4.22 -12.82 -11.76
CA LYS A 44 5.09 -13.14 -12.89
C LYS A 44 6.19 -12.08 -13.06
N LYS A 45 5.86 -10.82 -12.81
CA LYS A 45 6.85 -9.72 -12.79
C LYS A 45 7.83 -9.93 -11.64
N LEU A 46 7.34 -10.24 -10.44
CA LEU A 46 8.16 -10.47 -9.25
C LEU A 46 9.11 -11.66 -9.42
N MET A 47 8.65 -12.78 -9.98
CA MET A 47 9.50 -13.96 -10.23
C MET A 47 10.62 -13.70 -11.25
N ASN A 48 10.45 -12.70 -12.12
CA ASN A 48 11.46 -12.31 -13.10
C ASN A 48 12.42 -11.22 -12.57
N VAL A 49 12.21 -10.74 -11.34
CA VAL A 49 13.11 -9.81 -10.68
C VAL A 49 14.41 -10.51 -10.34
N GLY A 50 15.52 -10.01 -10.84
CA GLY A 50 16.84 -10.55 -10.54
C GLY A 50 17.25 -10.33 -9.08
N SER A 51 18.13 -11.16 -8.56
CA SER A 51 18.65 -11.05 -7.19
C SER A 51 19.25 -9.66 -6.90
N THR A 52 19.89 -9.05 -7.89
CA THR A 52 20.45 -7.69 -7.77
C THR A 52 19.38 -6.66 -7.43
N ALA A 53 18.25 -6.66 -8.15
CA ALA A 53 17.16 -5.73 -7.91
C ALA A 53 16.51 -5.97 -6.53
N PHE A 54 16.35 -7.22 -6.12
CA PHE A 54 15.84 -7.56 -4.79
C PHE A 54 16.73 -7.06 -3.66
N ILE A 55 18.07 -7.31 -3.77
CA ILE A 55 19.04 -6.83 -2.78
C ILE A 55 19.08 -5.30 -2.75
N THR A 56 19.05 -4.64 -3.92
CA THR A 56 19.05 -3.18 -4.01
C THR A 56 17.82 -2.60 -3.32
N ALA A 57 16.62 -3.06 -3.65
CA ALA A 57 15.37 -2.60 -3.03
C ALA A 57 15.38 -2.79 -1.51
N THR A 58 15.76 -3.98 -1.05
CA THR A 58 15.79 -4.28 0.39
C THR A 58 16.79 -3.38 1.12
N THR A 59 17.99 -3.18 0.54
CA THR A 59 19.02 -2.30 1.14
C THR A 59 18.55 -0.86 1.17
N GLU A 60 17.94 -0.38 0.10
CA GLU A 60 17.39 0.97 -0.01
C GLU A 60 16.30 1.20 1.04
N VAL A 61 15.27 0.35 1.08
CA VAL A 61 14.16 0.46 2.03
C VAL A 61 14.66 0.44 3.48
N VAL A 62 15.55 -0.50 3.84
CA VAL A 62 16.08 -0.59 5.20
C VAL A 62 16.90 0.65 5.54
N SER A 63 17.75 1.13 4.63
CA SER A 63 18.57 2.32 4.85
C SER A 63 17.71 3.57 5.03
N MET A 64 16.71 3.77 4.18
CA MET A 64 15.80 4.92 4.26
C MET A 64 14.90 4.86 5.48
N LEU A 65 14.43 3.67 5.88
CA LEU A 65 13.72 3.46 7.14
C LEU A 65 14.55 3.91 8.34
N LEU A 66 15.82 3.49 8.40
CA LEU A 66 16.72 3.87 9.49
C LEU A 66 17.00 5.38 9.48
N ILE A 67 17.31 5.95 8.32
CA ILE A 67 17.56 7.40 8.19
C ILE A 67 16.32 8.19 8.61
N GLY A 68 15.13 7.84 8.09
CA GLY A 68 13.90 8.52 8.42
C GLY A 68 13.54 8.37 9.90
N PHE A 69 13.76 7.20 10.49
CA PHE A 69 13.60 7.00 11.94
C PHE A 69 14.53 7.90 12.74
N LEU A 70 15.81 7.95 12.41
CA LEU A 70 16.78 8.81 13.09
C LEU A 70 16.43 10.30 12.95
N VAL A 71 16.03 10.73 11.76
CA VAL A 71 15.58 12.11 11.54
C VAL A 71 14.34 12.43 12.39
N GLY A 72 13.36 11.53 12.45
CA GLY A 72 12.18 11.70 13.29
C GLY A 72 12.53 11.82 14.77
N GLN A 73 13.47 11.00 15.25
CA GLN A 73 13.97 11.11 16.64
C GLN A 73 14.72 12.41 16.90
N LEU A 74 15.53 12.89 15.95
CA LEU A 74 16.20 14.20 16.06
C LEU A 74 15.25 15.38 16.07
N LEU A 75 14.08 15.22 15.43
CA LEU A 75 13.01 16.21 15.47
C LEU A 75 12.08 16.07 16.70
N GLU A 76 12.47 15.23 17.66
CA GLU A 76 11.71 14.93 18.88
C GLU A 76 10.29 14.37 18.60
N TRP A 77 10.12 13.68 17.48
CA TRP A 77 8.87 13.00 17.18
C TRP A 77 8.77 11.71 18.01
N GLY A 78 7.56 11.33 18.36
CA GLY A 78 7.34 10.04 19.02
C GLY A 78 7.81 8.87 18.15
N THR A 79 8.17 7.75 18.77
CA THR A 79 8.73 6.56 18.11
C THR A 79 7.88 6.11 16.92
N MET A 80 6.56 6.09 17.06
CA MET A 80 5.64 5.68 16.00
C MET A 80 5.72 6.63 14.80
N ASN A 81 5.66 7.94 15.03
CA ASN A 81 5.76 8.94 13.97
C ASN A 81 7.10 8.86 13.23
N SER A 82 8.18 8.56 13.96
CA SER A 82 9.52 8.37 13.37
C SER A 82 9.58 7.13 12.48
N ILE A 83 8.92 6.02 12.87
CA ILE A 83 8.80 4.82 12.03
C ILE A 83 7.98 5.13 10.77
N PHE A 84 6.86 5.82 10.90
CA PHE A 84 6.05 6.24 9.75
C PHE A 84 6.83 7.14 8.80
N LEU A 85 7.61 8.10 9.33
CA LEU A 85 8.48 8.94 8.51
C LEU A 85 9.48 8.10 7.70
N GLY A 86 10.13 7.13 8.36
CA GLY A 86 11.03 6.21 7.68
C GLY A 86 10.35 5.41 6.58
N GLY A 87 9.15 4.90 6.85
CA GLY A 87 8.32 4.20 5.85
C GLY A 87 7.97 5.07 4.66
N MET A 88 7.52 6.30 4.88
CA MET A 88 7.20 7.23 3.79
C MET A 88 8.42 7.58 2.93
N LEU A 89 9.60 7.79 3.56
CA LEU A 89 10.82 8.16 2.84
C LEU A 89 11.43 6.97 2.07
N SER A 90 11.08 5.74 2.42
CA SER A 90 11.61 4.54 1.76
C SER A 90 10.86 4.17 0.48
N MET A 91 9.82 4.92 0.10
CA MET A 91 9.01 4.61 -1.08
C MET A 91 9.33 5.54 -2.24
N SER A 92 9.58 4.95 -3.41
CA SER A 92 9.83 5.65 -4.66
C SER A 92 8.58 5.73 -5.52
N SER A 93 8.48 6.76 -6.38
CA SER A 93 7.36 6.86 -7.32
C SER A 93 7.67 6.16 -8.63
N THR A 94 7.14 4.96 -8.80
CA THR A 94 7.25 4.15 -10.02
C THR A 94 6.83 4.93 -11.27
N THR A 95 5.73 5.67 -11.21
CA THR A 95 5.22 6.45 -12.35
C THR A 95 6.17 7.57 -12.77
N ILE A 96 6.74 8.30 -11.80
CA ILE A 96 7.68 9.40 -12.07
C ILE A 96 8.97 8.84 -12.70
N ILE A 97 9.50 7.75 -12.17
CA ILE A 97 10.73 7.12 -12.65
C ILE A 97 10.54 6.57 -14.08
N ILE A 98 9.43 5.87 -14.33
CA ILE A 98 9.13 5.36 -15.69
C ILE A 98 9.04 6.52 -16.68
N LYS A 99 8.30 7.58 -16.33
CA LYS A 99 8.16 8.74 -17.20
C LYS A 99 9.50 9.43 -17.44
N ALA A 100 10.32 9.62 -16.43
CA ALA A 100 11.65 10.20 -16.58
C ALA A 100 12.54 9.38 -17.52
N PHE A 101 12.48 8.05 -17.43
CA PHE A 101 13.24 7.18 -18.34
C PHE A 101 12.73 7.23 -19.78
N ASP A 102 11.42 7.38 -19.97
CA ASP A 102 10.85 7.56 -21.32
C ASP A 102 11.27 8.93 -21.90
N ASP A 103 11.15 10.00 -21.12
CA ASP A 103 11.51 11.37 -21.57
C ASP A 103 13.02 11.51 -21.86
N LEU A 104 13.88 10.79 -21.13
CA LEU A 104 15.33 10.78 -21.33
C LEU A 104 15.82 9.73 -22.36
N GLY A 105 14.92 8.91 -22.91
CA GLY A 105 15.27 7.85 -23.86
C GLY A 105 16.10 6.70 -23.27
N LEU A 106 16.04 6.52 -21.94
CA LEU A 106 16.86 5.54 -21.19
C LEU A 106 16.20 4.17 -21.04
N ARG A 107 14.98 3.99 -21.53
CA ARG A 107 14.18 2.75 -21.33
C ARG A 107 14.86 1.46 -21.77
N ASN A 108 15.72 1.53 -22.79
CA ASN A 108 16.41 0.37 -23.37
C ASN A 108 17.82 0.13 -22.79
N GLN A 109 18.21 0.85 -21.75
CA GLN A 109 19.51 0.66 -21.10
C GLN A 109 19.50 -0.60 -20.21
N ARG A 110 20.66 -1.25 -20.04
CA ARG A 110 20.76 -2.47 -19.22
C ARG A 110 20.37 -2.25 -17.76
N PHE A 111 20.72 -1.12 -17.17
CA PHE A 111 20.41 -0.79 -15.79
C PHE A 111 18.91 -0.54 -15.57
N THR A 112 18.18 -0.15 -16.60
CA THR A 112 16.73 0.12 -16.52
C THR A 112 15.95 -1.10 -16.06
N GLY A 113 16.36 -2.29 -16.48
CA GLY A 113 15.75 -3.55 -16.00
C GLY A 113 15.94 -3.77 -14.50
N ILE A 114 17.12 -3.38 -13.96
CA ILE A 114 17.38 -3.48 -12.52
C ILE A 114 16.51 -2.46 -11.77
N VAL A 115 16.45 -1.20 -12.24
CA VAL A 115 15.63 -0.16 -11.61
C VAL A 115 14.15 -0.57 -11.59
N PHE A 116 13.61 -1.04 -12.71
CA PHE A 116 12.22 -1.51 -12.74
C PHE A 116 11.98 -2.71 -11.84
N GLY A 117 12.95 -3.62 -11.74
CA GLY A 117 12.90 -4.72 -10.79
C GLY A 117 12.89 -4.22 -9.33
N THR A 118 13.74 -3.24 -9.01
CA THR A 118 13.78 -2.59 -7.68
C THR A 118 12.43 -1.99 -7.33
N LEU A 119 11.84 -1.19 -8.23
CA LEU A 119 10.51 -0.58 -8.03
C LEU A 119 9.41 -1.62 -7.76
N VAL A 120 9.42 -2.75 -8.49
CA VAL A 120 8.44 -3.83 -8.25
C VAL A 120 8.59 -4.43 -6.85
N VAL A 121 9.83 -4.56 -6.35
CA VAL A 121 10.07 -5.05 -4.98
C VAL A 121 9.69 -4.01 -3.94
N GLU A 122 10.00 -2.73 -4.18
CA GLU A 122 9.59 -1.63 -3.30
C GLU A 122 8.06 -1.57 -3.17
N ASP A 123 7.32 -1.65 -4.27
CA ASP A 123 5.84 -1.67 -4.26
C ASP A 123 5.29 -2.82 -3.40
N LEU A 124 5.92 -4.01 -3.47
CA LEU A 124 5.56 -5.15 -2.62
C LEU A 124 5.86 -4.87 -1.15
N ILE A 125 7.04 -4.34 -0.85
CA ILE A 125 7.44 -3.99 0.52
C ILE A 125 6.50 -2.89 1.05
N ALA A 126 6.12 -1.91 0.21
CA ALA A 126 5.19 -0.86 0.58
C ALA A 126 3.84 -1.41 1.05
N ILE A 127 3.27 -2.38 0.31
CA ILE A 127 2.01 -3.04 0.70
C ILE A 127 2.18 -3.73 2.06
N LEU A 128 3.25 -4.49 2.26
CA LEU A 128 3.51 -5.18 3.53
C LEU A 128 3.71 -4.18 4.67
N MET A 129 4.46 -3.09 4.43
CA MET A 129 4.67 -2.03 5.42
C MET A 129 3.38 -1.31 5.79
N MET A 130 2.53 -0.97 4.83
CA MET A 130 1.24 -0.34 5.12
C MET A 130 0.39 -1.21 6.05
N VAL A 131 0.31 -2.51 5.79
CA VAL A 131 -0.43 -3.44 6.66
C VAL A 131 0.20 -3.53 8.05
N LEU A 132 1.53 -3.67 8.14
CA LEU A 132 2.23 -3.75 9.43
C LEU A 132 2.08 -2.46 10.24
N LEU A 133 2.32 -1.31 9.63
CA LEU A 133 2.25 0.00 10.30
C LEU A 133 0.82 0.33 10.74
N SER A 134 -0.19 0.04 9.91
CA SER A 134 -1.60 0.22 10.27
C SER A 134 -1.97 -0.63 11.49
N THR A 135 -1.52 -1.89 11.51
CA THR A 135 -1.76 -2.80 12.64
C THR A 135 -1.06 -2.31 13.91
N MET A 136 0.19 -1.85 13.79
CA MET A 136 0.94 -1.28 14.91
C MET A 136 0.30 0.00 15.46
N ALA A 137 -0.29 0.84 14.60
CA ALA A 137 -0.95 2.07 15.01
C ALA A 137 -2.25 1.80 15.81
N VAL A 138 -2.93 0.71 15.51
CA VAL A 138 -4.17 0.31 16.21
C VAL A 138 -3.88 -0.39 17.53
N SER A 139 -2.83 -1.22 17.60
CA SER A 139 -2.41 -1.91 18.81
C SER A 139 -1.52 -1.00 19.67
N GLN A 140 -2.11 -0.24 20.58
CA GLN A 140 -1.37 0.68 21.46
C GLN A 140 -0.47 0.01 22.51
N ASP A 141 -0.51 -1.33 22.65
CA ASP A 141 0.26 -2.08 23.64
C ASP A 141 1.46 -2.80 23.02
N PHE A 142 2.65 -2.26 23.31
CA PHE A 142 3.96 -2.79 22.85
C PHE A 142 4.63 -3.75 23.86
N VAL A 143 3.87 -4.46 24.71
CA VAL A 143 4.48 -5.23 25.79
C VAL A 143 4.21 -6.73 25.68
N GLY A 144 5.28 -7.51 25.46
CA GLY A 144 5.34 -8.93 25.79
C GLY A 144 4.63 -9.92 24.89
N GLU A 145 3.92 -10.86 25.47
CA GLU A 145 3.24 -11.98 24.76
C GLU A 145 2.13 -11.49 23.83
N ASP A 146 1.48 -10.37 24.13
CA ASP A 146 0.41 -9.80 23.31
C ASP A 146 0.92 -9.29 21.96
N LEU A 147 2.16 -8.81 21.90
CA LEU A 147 2.81 -8.43 20.63
C LEU A 147 3.01 -9.64 19.72
N LEU A 148 3.49 -10.76 20.27
CA LEU A 148 3.72 -11.99 19.50
C LEU A 148 2.41 -12.51 18.93
N ILE A 149 1.35 -12.56 19.75
CA ILE A 149 0.03 -12.99 19.34
C ILE A 149 -0.54 -12.06 18.25
N SER A 150 -0.37 -10.76 18.39
CA SER A 150 -0.81 -9.77 17.39
C SER A 150 -0.07 -9.96 16.07
N VAL A 151 1.25 -10.13 16.08
CA VAL A 151 2.05 -10.41 14.89
C VAL A 151 1.62 -11.73 14.24
N LEU A 152 1.42 -12.80 15.02
CA LEU A 152 0.95 -14.08 14.50
C LEU A 152 -0.45 -13.98 13.87
N LYS A 153 -1.36 -13.22 14.48
CA LYS A 153 -2.69 -12.94 13.90
C LYS A 153 -2.53 -12.23 12.54
N VAL A 154 -1.73 -11.17 12.48
CA VAL A 154 -1.49 -10.43 11.22
C VAL A 154 -0.93 -11.35 10.15
N VAL A 155 0.11 -12.12 10.46
CA VAL A 155 0.72 -13.07 9.51
C VAL A 155 -0.30 -14.12 9.05
N PHE A 156 -1.08 -14.67 9.97
CA PHE A 156 -2.12 -15.65 9.63
C PHE A 156 -3.17 -15.07 8.68
N PHE A 157 -3.67 -13.86 8.97
CA PHE A 157 -4.67 -13.22 8.12
C PHE A 157 -4.07 -12.78 6.78
N LEU A 158 -2.83 -12.28 6.74
CA LEU A 158 -2.14 -11.99 5.48
C LEU A 158 -2.04 -13.22 4.59
N ILE A 159 -1.64 -14.37 5.16
CA ILE A 159 -1.58 -15.64 4.41
C ILE A 159 -2.99 -16.02 3.93
N LEU A 160 -3.99 -15.93 4.80
CA LEU A 160 -5.38 -16.27 4.46
C LEU A 160 -5.91 -15.38 3.32
N TRP A 161 -5.74 -14.06 3.43
CA TRP A 161 -6.15 -13.10 2.40
C TRP A 161 -5.42 -13.32 1.08
N PHE A 162 -4.14 -13.63 1.16
CA PHE A 162 -3.31 -13.94 0.01
C PHE A 162 -3.79 -15.20 -0.72
N LEU A 163 -4.11 -16.26 0.03
CA LEU A 163 -4.69 -17.48 -0.52
C LEU A 163 -6.07 -17.24 -1.15
N ILE A 164 -6.92 -16.47 -0.51
CA ILE A 164 -8.23 -16.09 -1.06
C ILE A 164 -8.04 -15.27 -2.34
N GLY A 165 -7.15 -14.28 -2.32
CA GLY A 165 -6.86 -13.41 -3.46
C GLY A 165 -6.33 -14.18 -4.68
N ILE A 166 -5.45 -15.16 -4.48
CA ILE A 166 -4.83 -15.91 -5.56
C ILE A 166 -5.71 -17.06 -6.08
N PHE A 167 -6.39 -17.76 -5.20
CA PHE A 167 -7.10 -18.99 -5.58
C PHE A 167 -8.61 -18.79 -5.70
N VAL A 168 -9.23 -18.15 -4.71
CA VAL A 168 -10.69 -18.06 -4.64
C VAL A 168 -11.23 -17.00 -5.57
N ILE A 169 -10.68 -15.77 -5.51
CA ILE A 169 -11.17 -14.64 -6.32
C ILE A 169 -11.03 -14.91 -7.82
N PRO A 170 -9.86 -15.32 -8.35
CA PRO A 170 -9.73 -15.61 -9.79
C PRO A 170 -10.59 -16.77 -10.26
N ALA A 171 -10.74 -17.81 -9.43
CA ALA A 171 -11.61 -18.96 -9.75
C ALA A 171 -13.08 -18.51 -9.85
N PHE A 172 -13.53 -17.68 -8.90
CA PHE A 172 -14.87 -17.11 -8.91
C PHE A 172 -15.08 -16.19 -10.12
N LEU A 173 -14.16 -15.25 -10.38
CA LEU A 173 -14.26 -14.31 -11.51
C LEU A 173 -14.20 -15.05 -12.87
N LYS A 174 -13.39 -16.10 -13.01
CA LYS A 174 -13.35 -16.93 -14.22
C LYS A 174 -14.69 -17.62 -14.51
N LYS A 175 -15.36 -18.08 -13.45
CA LYS A 175 -16.71 -18.68 -13.56
C LYS A 175 -17.77 -17.61 -13.85
N ALA A 176 -17.68 -16.48 -13.17
CA ALA A 176 -18.58 -15.34 -13.34
C ALA A 176 -18.49 -14.69 -14.72
N LYS A 177 -17.27 -14.59 -15.29
CA LYS A 177 -17.01 -13.99 -16.62
C LYS A 177 -17.79 -14.69 -17.75
N LYS A 178 -18.13 -15.96 -17.59
CA LYS A 178 -18.95 -16.70 -18.58
C LYS A 178 -20.41 -16.25 -18.63
N LEU A 179 -20.89 -15.61 -17.56
CA LEU A 179 -22.29 -15.23 -17.34
C LEU A 179 -22.49 -13.71 -17.32
N MET A 180 -21.43 -12.92 -17.32
CA MET A 180 -21.44 -11.48 -17.10
C MET A 180 -20.77 -10.73 -18.25
N ASN A 181 -21.29 -9.53 -18.54
CA ASN A 181 -20.61 -8.56 -19.39
C ASN A 181 -19.50 -7.82 -18.64
N ASN A 182 -18.70 -6.99 -19.32
CA ASN A 182 -17.58 -6.27 -18.73
C ASN A 182 -18.02 -5.30 -17.62
N GLU A 183 -19.19 -4.67 -17.76
CA GLU A 183 -19.74 -3.73 -16.78
C GLU A 183 -20.13 -4.45 -15.48
N THR A 184 -20.84 -5.58 -15.60
CA THR A 184 -21.20 -6.41 -14.44
C THR A 184 -19.97 -6.98 -13.76
N LEU A 185 -18.94 -7.35 -14.53
CA LEU A 185 -17.68 -7.84 -13.97
C LEU A 185 -16.97 -6.77 -13.13
N LEU A 186 -16.99 -5.51 -13.59
CA LEU A 186 -16.45 -4.37 -12.83
C LEU A 186 -17.20 -4.19 -11.51
N ILE A 187 -18.54 -4.18 -11.55
CA ILE A 187 -19.36 -4.03 -10.34
C ILE A 187 -19.08 -5.16 -9.34
N VAL A 188 -18.99 -6.40 -9.83
CA VAL A 188 -18.69 -7.57 -8.98
C VAL A 188 -17.28 -7.47 -8.38
N SER A 189 -16.30 -6.98 -9.14
CA SER A 189 -14.93 -6.79 -8.64
C SER A 189 -14.88 -5.74 -7.51
N ILE A 190 -15.58 -4.62 -7.67
CA ILE A 190 -15.73 -3.59 -6.65
C ILE A 190 -16.48 -4.15 -5.43
N GLY A 191 -17.56 -4.89 -5.65
CA GLY A 191 -18.32 -5.54 -4.57
C GLY A 191 -17.48 -6.54 -3.78
N LEU A 192 -16.63 -7.30 -4.46
CA LEU A 192 -15.67 -8.21 -3.80
C LEU A 192 -14.64 -7.40 -2.98
N CYS A 193 -14.10 -6.33 -3.54
CA CYS A 193 -13.16 -5.45 -2.83
C CYS A 193 -13.78 -4.93 -1.52
N LEU A 194 -14.93 -4.29 -1.61
CA LEU A 194 -15.65 -3.75 -0.44
C LEU A 194 -16.06 -4.85 0.55
N GLY A 195 -16.48 -6.01 0.05
CA GLY A 195 -16.79 -7.17 0.91
C GLY A 195 -15.58 -7.67 1.69
N MET A 196 -14.40 -7.68 1.06
CA MET A 196 -13.14 -8.04 1.74
C MET A 196 -12.75 -7.02 2.81
N VAL A 197 -12.93 -5.72 2.53
CA VAL A 197 -12.71 -4.63 3.50
C VAL A 197 -13.62 -4.82 4.72
N VAL A 198 -14.93 -5.04 4.51
CA VAL A 198 -15.88 -5.29 5.60
C VAL A 198 -15.48 -6.49 6.43
N LEU A 199 -15.05 -7.59 5.81
CA LEU A 199 -14.57 -8.76 6.54
C LEU A 199 -13.28 -8.46 7.33
N ALA A 200 -12.34 -7.68 6.78
CA ALA A 200 -11.13 -7.25 7.48
C ALA A 200 -11.49 -6.43 8.73
N THR A 201 -12.40 -5.47 8.60
CA THR A 201 -12.88 -4.64 9.71
C THR A 201 -13.52 -5.49 10.83
N TYR A 202 -14.38 -6.45 10.47
CA TYR A 202 -14.99 -7.36 11.47
C TYR A 202 -13.97 -8.24 12.18
N THR A 203 -12.83 -8.52 11.58
CA THR A 203 -11.74 -9.30 12.20
C THR A 203 -10.78 -8.43 13.02
N GLY A 204 -11.05 -7.12 13.12
CA GLY A 204 -10.27 -6.18 13.94
C GLY A 204 -9.01 -5.64 13.25
N PHE A 205 -8.95 -5.73 11.91
CA PHE A 205 -7.90 -5.08 11.13
C PHE A 205 -8.34 -3.70 10.67
N SER A 206 -7.36 -2.79 10.56
CA SER A 206 -7.57 -1.48 9.94
C SER A 206 -7.94 -1.67 8.46
N THR A 207 -8.91 -0.92 8.02
CA THR A 207 -9.30 -0.82 6.60
C THR A 207 -8.29 -0.04 5.81
#